data_2cdb255b5cd22e9ca628fb34ec77dce3
#
_entry.id   2cdb255b5cd22e9ca628fb34ec77dce3
#
_cell.length_a   1.000
_cell.length_b   1.000
_cell.length_c   1.000
_cell.angle_alpha   90.00
_cell.angle_beta   90.00
_cell.angle_gamma   90.00
#
_symmetry.space_group_name_H-M   'P 1'
#
loop_
_entity.id
_entity.type
_entity.pdbx_description
1 polymer ?
#
loop_
_entity_poly.entity_id
_entity_poly.type
_entity_poly.pdbx_seq_one_letter_code
_entity_poly.pdbx_strand_id
1 'polypeptide(L)'
;RLDKKMSNNINKSLIESKQLLGELIDQEIVDFPELSAEQLSKFNAKDIVVMVNYTDGNFPKSESELLGGIYNALKLDRTQTNFIDLGKQPMTFKDAAKTLGTKNFILFGINPEDIRLHINLRPYQIVKVGECQLIFSHKLADLVENKSYKGALWASLKVMFNIQ
;
A
#
# COMPACT_ATOMS: atom_id res chain seq x y z
N ARG A 1 14.46 25.91 -24.61
CA ARG A 1 13.00 26.00 -24.91
C ARG A 1 12.25 24.67 -24.76
N LEU A 2 12.85 23.56 -25.13
CA LEU A 2 12.26 22.22 -24.95
C LEU A 2 12.20 21.80 -23.49
N ASP A 3 13.19 22.11 -22.69
CA ASP A 3 13.26 21.75 -21.27
C ASP A 3 12.20 22.46 -20.41
N LYS A 4 11.85 23.71 -20.75
CA LYS A 4 10.76 24.44 -20.06
C LYS A 4 9.37 23.86 -20.36
N LYS A 5 9.12 23.35 -21.57
CA LYS A 5 7.85 22.71 -21.93
C LYS A 5 7.69 21.34 -21.26
N MET A 6 8.75 20.55 -21.18
CA MET A 6 8.75 19.26 -20.46
C MET A 6 8.58 19.44 -18.96
N SER A 7 9.26 20.41 -18.36
CA SER A 7 9.14 20.73 -16.94
C SER A 7 7.73 21.21 -16.57
N ASN A 8 7.10 22.02 -17.40
CA ASN A 8 5.74 22.49 -17.19
C ASN A 8 4.70 21.36 -17.32
N ASN A 9 4.90 20.43 -18.24
CA ASN A 9 4.00 19.27 -18.40
C ASN A 9 4.11 18.28 -17.23
N ILE A 10 5.31 18.05 -16.73
CA ILE A 10 5.53 17.19 -15.56
C ILE A 10 4.90 17.80 -14.31
N ASN A 11 5.08 19.11 -14.10
CA ASN A 11 4.48 19.82 -12.96
C ASN A 11 2.95 19.85 -13.05
N LYS A 12 2.40 20.05 -14.23
CA LYS A 12 0.95 20.00 -14.44
C LYS A 12 0.37 18.62 -14.18
N SER A 13 1.02 17.56 -14.66
CA SER A 13 0.63 16.17 -14.40
C SER A 13 0.68 15.81 -12.91
N LEU A 14 1.72 16.27 -12.19
CA LEU A 14 1.84 16.09 -10.74
C LEU A 14 0.77 16.84 -9.96
N ILE A 15 0.43 18.07 -10.36
CA ILE A 15 -0.63 18.87 -9.74
C ILE A 15 -2.00 18.26 -10.00
N GLU A 16 -2.27 17.82 -11.21
CA GLU A 16 -3.52 17.12 -11.56
C GLU A 16 -3.66 15.80 -10.79
N SER A 17 -2.59 15.03 -10.65
CA SER A 17 -2.58 13.80 -9.85
C SER A 17 -2.83 14.09 -8.37
N LYS A 18 -2.25 15.13 -7.81
CA LYS A 18 -2.46 15.55 -6.42
C LYS A 18 -3.88 16.08 -6.20
N GLN A 19 -4.45 16.81 -7.14
CA GLN A 19 -5.84 17.27 -7.06
C GLN A 19 -6.83 16.12 -7.16
N LEU A 20 -6.64 15.19 -8.08
CA LEU A 20 -7.45 13.97 -8.20
C LEU A 20 -7.40 13.13 -6.93
N LEU A 21 -6.23 12.96 -6.33
CA LEU A 21 -6.06 12.25 -5.07
C LEU A 21 -6.70 13.00 -3.91
N GLY A 22 -6.64 14.34 -3.88
CA GLY A 22 -7.33 15.16 -2.90
C GLY A 22 -8.84 15.06 -3.00
N GLU A 23 -9.40 15.11 -4.21
CA GLU A 23 -10.84 14.94 -4.45
C GLU A 23 -11.32 13.53 -4.07
N LEU A 24 -10.56 12.48 -4.39
CA LEU A 24 -10.87 11.09 -4.01
C LEU A 24 -10.85 10.87 -2.50
N ILE A 25 -10.02 11.62 -1.77
CA ILE A 25 -9.89 11.50 -0.31
C ILE A 25 -10.95 12.32 0.41
N ASP A 26 -11.41 13.44 -0.17
CA ASP A 26 -12.45 14.29 0.40
C ASP A 26 -13.87 13.70 0.25
N GLN A 27 -14.07 12.77 -0.69
CA GLN A 27 -15.28 11.98 -0.80
C GLN A 27 -15.18 10.77 0.12
N GLU A 28 -15.79 10.86 1.25
CA GLU A 28 -15.90 9.80 2.28
C GLU A 28 -14.68 8.89 2.50
N ILE A 29 -14.34 8.75 3.71
CA ILE A 29 -13.18 8.10 4.37
C ILE A 29 -12.82 6.67 3.85
N VAL A 30 -13.57 6.11 2.89
CA VAL A 30 -13.45 4.69 2.51
C VAL A 30 -13.54 4.44 1.00
N ASP A 31 -13.84 5.45 0.18
CA ASP A 31 -14.02 5.22 -1.26
C ASP A 31 -12.70 5.34 -2.05
N PHE A 32 -11.95 4.26 -2.04
CA PHE A 32 -11.00 4.02 -3.11
C PHE A 32 -11.77 3.60 -4.38
N PRO A 33 -11.38 4.07 -5.57
CA PRO A 33 -12.07 3.69 -6.79
C PRO A 33 -12.00 2.17 -7.02
N GLU A 34 -13.12 1.57 -7.36
CA GLU A 34 -13.18 0.15 -7.66
C GLU A 34 -12.40 -0.21 -8.92
N LEU A 35 -11.70 -1.32 -8.85
CA LEU A 35 -11.00 -1.87 -10.00
C LEU A 35 -11.98 -2.57 -10.95
N SER A 36 -11.73 -2.46 -12.26
CA SER A 36 -12.46 -3.26 -13.23
C SER A 36 -12.10 -4.75 -13.13
N ALA A 37 -13.00 -5.62 -13.58
CA ALA A 37 -12.74 -7.06 -13.61
C ALA A 37 -11.48 -7.43 -14.41
N GLU A 38 -11.17 -6.67 -15.46
CA GLU A 38 -9.98 -6.86 -16.28
C GLU A 38 -8.69 -6.51 -15.53
N GLN A 39 -8.72 -5.49 -14.70
CA GLN A 39 -7.59 -5.12 -13.83
C GLN A 39 -7.35 -6.16 -12.74
N LEU A 40 -8.42 -6.76 -12.21
CA LEU A 40 -8.35 -7.81 -11.19
C LEU A 40 -7.77 -9.13 -11.68
N SER A 41 -7.94 -9.46 -12.95
CA SER A 41 -7.39 -10.69 -13.52
C SER A 41 -5.86 -10.72 -13.57
N LYS A 42 -5.22 -9.55 -13.38
CA LYS A 42 -3.76 -9.42 -13.49
C LYS A 42 -2.99 -9.83 -12.24
N PHE A 43 -3.64 -10.00 -11.10
CA PHE A 43 -2.98 -10.42 -9.85
C PHE A 43 -3.89 -11.29 -8.99
N ASN A 44 -3.27 -12.13 -8.19
CA ASN A 44 -3.95 -13.04 -7.27
C ASN A 44 -3.89 -12.46 -5.84
N ALA A 45 -5.01 -12.45 -5.13
CA ALA A 45 -5.07 -11.99 -3.75
C ALA A 45 -4.07 -12.71 -2.82
N LYS A 46 -3.77 -13.97 -3.09
CA LYS A 46 -2.76 -14.75 -2.35
C LYS A 46 -1.33 -14.27 -2.56
N ASP A 47 -1.09 -13.55 -3.65
CA ASP A 47 0.23 -12.96 -3.93
C ASP A 47 0.49 -11.67 -3.13
N ILE A 48 -0.47 -11.28 -2.29
CA ILE A 48 -0.39 -10.05 -1.49
C ILE A 48 -0.33 -10.42 -0.02
N VAL A 49 0.61 -9.81 0.69
CA VAL A 49 0.65 -9.85 2.15
C VAL A 49 0.61 -8.44 2.71
N VAL A 50 -0.24 -8.23 3.67
CA VAL A 50 -0.31 -7.00 4.49
C VAL A 50 0.33 -7.30 5.83
N MET A 51 1.34 -6.53 6.18
CA MET A 51 2.02 -6.64 7.48
C MET A 51 1.74 -5.41 8.33
N VAL A 52 1.39 -5.65 9.57
CA VAL A 52 1.19 -4.64 10.61
C VAL A 52 1.98 -5.02 11.86
N ASN A 53 2.10 -4.12 12.81
CA ASN A 53 2.73 -4.40 14.10
C ASN A 53 1.93 -3.77 15.22
N TYR A 54 1.12 -4.55 15.89
CA TYR A 54 0.32 -4.17 17.05
C TYR A 54 0.84 -4.89 18.28
N THR A 55 1.74 -4.24 19.01
CA THR A 55 2.35 -4.79 20.22
C THR A 55 1.33 -5.10 21.31
N ASP A 56 0.23 -4.34 21.37
CA ASP A 56 -0.81 -4.48 22.39
C ASP A 56 -1.93 -5.46 21.98
N GLY A 57 -1.81 -6.06 20.80
CA GLY A 57 -2.81 -6.99 20.27
C GLY A 57 -4.17 -6.37 19.97
N ASN A 58 -4.29 -5.05 20.13
CA ASN A 58 -5.53 -4.31 19.92
C ASN A 58 -5.50 -3.63 18.55
N PHE A 59 -6.38 -4.07 17.67
CA PHE A 59 -6.54 -3.48 16.33
C PHE A 59 -7.75 -2.54 16.35
N PRO A 60 -7.53 -1.20 16.40
CA PRO A 60 -8.61 -0.25 16.51
C PRO A 60 -9.60 -0.32 15.34
N LYS A 61 -10.87 -0.05 15.62
CA LYS A 61 -11.95 -0.10 14.63
C LYS A 61 -11.69 0.82 13.43
N SER A 62 -11.24 2.05 13.67
CA SER A 62 -10.94 3.03 12.62
C SER A 62 -9.86 2.55 11.65
N GLU A 63 -8.84 1.89 12.17
CA GLU A 63 -7.76 1.32 11.36
C GLU A 63 -8.23 0.08 10.60
N SER A 64 -9.07 -0.74 11.21
CA SER A 64 -9.70 -1.90 10.57
C SER A 64 -10.63 -1.48 9.43
N GLU A 65 -11.37 -0.41 9.62
CA GLU A 65 -12.26 0.16 8.58
C GLU A 65 -11.44 0.73 7.40
N LEU A 66 -10.37 1.45 7.70
CA LEU A 66 -9.46 1.95 6.66
C LEU A 66 -8.86 0.81 5.84
N LEU A 67 -8.36 -0.23 6.50
CA LEU A 67 -7.81 -1.39 5.83
C LEU A 67 -8.88 -2.12 5.00
N GLY A 68 -10.10 -2.23 5.53
CA GLY A 68 -11.24 -2.76 4.79
C GLY A 68 -11.54 -1.95 3.53
N GLY A 69 -11.45 -0.63 3.59
CA GLY A 69 -11.58 0.24 2.43
C GLY A 69 -10.51 -0.02 1.36
N ILE A 70 -9.28 -0.21 1.79
CA ILE A 70 -8.17 -0.57 0.88
C ILE A 70 -8.45 -1.91 0.20
N TYR A 71 -8.85 -2.93 0.94
CA TYR A 71 -9.22 -4.23 0.38
C TYR A 71 -10.37 -4.11 -0.63
N ASN A 72 -11.41 -3.37 -0.28
CA ASN A 72 -12.56 -3.16 -1.16
C ASN A 72 -12.16 -2.45 -2.46
N ALA A 73 -11.32 -1.42 -2.36
CA ALA A 73 -10.84 -0.67 -3.52
C ALA A 73 -10.03 -1.56 -4.47
N LEU A 74 -9.22 -2.44 -3.91
CA LEU A 74 -8.44 -3.42 -4.67
C LEU A 74 -9.23 -4.69 -5.01
N LYS A 75 -10.52 -4.75 -4.62
CA LYS A 75 -11.40 -5.94 -4.73
C LYS A 75 -10.75 -7.22 -4.21
N LEU A 76 -10.02 -7.09 -3.12
CA LEU A 76 -9.38 -8.22 -2.46
C LEU A 76 -10.32 -8.84 -1.45
N ASP A 77 -10.43 -10.15 -1.48
CA ASP A 77 -11.10 -10.89 -0.41
C ASP A 77 -10.16 -10.93 0.81
N ARG A 78 -10.61 -10.34 1.90
CA ARG A 78 -9.87 -10.28 3.16
C ARG A 78 -9.51 -11.68 3.69
N THR A 79 -10.35 -12.67 3.43
CA THR A 79 -10.10 -14.05 3.86
C THR A 79 -9.04 -14.75 3.03
N GLN A 80 -8.82 -14.29 1.81
CA GLN A 80 -7.82 -14.86 0.89
C GLN A 80 -6.50 -14.11 0.89
N THR A 81 -6.48 -12.87 1.38
CA THR A 81 -5.26 -12.08 1.47
C THR A 81 -4.49 -12.45 2.73
N ASN A 82 -3.19 -12.61 2.60
CA ASN A 82 -2.32 -12.88 3.74
C ASN A 82 -2.21 -11.63 4.62
N PHE A 83 -2.57 -11.76 5.88
CA PHE A 83 -2.46 -10.69 6.87
C PHE A 83 -1.58 -11.18 8.03
N ILE A 84 -0.53 -10.43 8.32
CA ILE A 84 0.43 -10.76 9.38
C ILE A 84 0.56 -9.59 10.35
N ASP A 85 0.30 -9.85 11.60
CA ASP A 85 0.60 -8.95 12.70
C ASP A 85 1.91 -9.41 13.36
N LEU A 86 2.98 -8.65 13.16
CA LEU A 86 4.30 -8.98 13.70
C LEU A 86 4.34 -8.93 15.23
N GLY A 87 3.44 -8.19 15.87
CA GLY A 87 3.30 -8.18 17.31
C GLY A 87 2.81 -9.52 17.88
N LYS A 88 2.04 -10.27 17.07
CA LYS A 88 1.52 -11.60 17.44
C LYS A 88 2.35 -12.73 16.89
N GLN A 89 2.86 -12.55 15.69
CA GLN A 89 3.62 -13.57 14.96
C GLN A 89 4.86 -12.95 14.32
N PRO A 90 5.99 -12.93 15.03
CA PRO A 90 7.24 -12.45 14.43
C PRO A 90 7.59 -13.25 13.17
N MET A 91 7.93 -12.55 12.11
CA MET A 91 8.26 -13.17 10.84
C MET A 91 9.25 -12.31 10.07
N THR A 92 10.24 -12.95 9.44
CA THR A 92 11.17 -12.25 8.55
C THR A 92 10.57 -12.11 7.15
N PHE A 93 11.06 -11.16 6.39
CA PHE A 93 10.67 -11.01 4.98
C PHE A 93 10.93 -12.31 4.19
N LYS A 94 12.11 -12.90 4.38
CA LYS A 94 12.51 -14.13 3.71
C LYS A 94 11.55 -15.30 4.02
N ASP A 95 11.18 -15.45 5.28
CA ASP A 95 10.26 -16.50 5.71
C ASP A 95 8.86 -16.27 5.14
N ALA A 96 8.38 -15.03 5.15
CA ALA A 96 7.08 -14.69 4.58
C ALA A 96 7.05 -14.96 3.06
N ALA A 97 8.04 -14.51 2.34
CA ALA A 97 8.14 -14.73 0.89
C ALA A 97 8.19 -16.22 0.54
N LYS A 98 8.95 -17.01 1.30
CA LYS A 98 9.12 -18.44 1.07
C LYS A 98 7.87 -19.25 1.48
N THR A 99 7.33 -18.97 2.67
CA THR A 99 6.22 -19.76 3.24
C THR A 99 4.90 -19.45 2.58
N LEU A 100 4.64 -18.17 2.29
CA LEU A 100 3.38 -17.71 1.72
C LEU A 100 3.38 -17.70 0.18
N GLY A 101 4.56 -17.76 -0.44
CA GLY A 101 4.70 -17.63 -1.88
C GLY A 101 4.26 -16.27 -2.40
N THR A 102 4.23 -15.25 -1.52
CA THR A 102 3.75 -13.91 -1.85
C THR A 102 4.79 -13.09 -2.59
N LYS A 103 4.34 -12.28 -3.54
CA LYS A 103 5.22 -11.42 -4.34
C LYS A 103 5.05 -9.94 -4.03
N ASN A 104 3.94 -9.55 -3.39
CA ASN A 104 3.61 -8.16 -3.13
C ASN A 104 3.42 -7.94 -1.62
N PHE A 105 4.24 -7.06 -1.05
CA PHE A 105 4.25 -6.76 0.38
C PHE A 105 3.83 -5.32 0.62
N ILE A 106 2.82 -5.14 1.46
CA ILE A 106 2.37 -3.83 1.93
C ILE A 106 2.64 -3.77 3.43
N LEU A 107 3.56 -2.90 3.82
CA LEU A 107 4.06 -2.80 5.19
C LEU A 107 3.54 -1.51 5.84
N PHE A 108 2.74 -1.64 6.90
CA PHE A 108 2.20 -0.51 7.64
C PHE A 108 2.96 -0.28 8.95
N GLY A 109 3.73 0.80 8.99
CA GLY A 109 4.46 1.20 10.19
C GLY A 109 5.54 0.21 10.65
N ILE A 110 6.09 -0.56 9.72
CA ILE A 110 7.12 -1.55 9.99
C ILE A 110 8.45 -1.02 9.46
N ASN A 111 9.47 -1.07 10.32
CA ASN A 111 10.83 -0.77 9.86
C ASN A 111 11.40 -1.98 9.12
N PRO A 112 12.20 -1.76 8.06
CA PRO A 112 12.82 -2.87 7.33
C PRO A 112 13.61 -3.83 8.24
N GLU A 113 14.24 -3.30 9.26
CA GLU A 113 15.03 -4.08 10.23
C GLU A 113 14.17 -5.07 11.03
N ASP A 114 12.90 -4.74 11.30
CA ASP A 114 11.97 -5.61 12.04
C ASP A 114 11.69 -6.92 11.31
N ILE A 115 11.81 -6.91 9.99
CA ILE A 115 11.66 -8.08 9.12
C ILE A 115 13.00 -8.56 8.53
N ARG A 116 14.09 -8.10 9.10
CA ARG A 116 15.48 -8.41 8.70
C ARG A 116 15.79 -8.08 7.24
N LEU A 117 15.26 -6.96 6.76
CA LEU A 117 15.67 -6.36 5.49
C LEU A 117 16.67 -5.24 5.75
N HIS A 118 17.85 -5.36 5.17
CA HIS A 118 18.89 -4.34 5.26
C HIS A 118 18.86 -3.43 4.04
N ILE A 119 17.73 -2.75 3.85
CA ILE A 119 17.53 -1.79 2.77
C ILE A 119 16.96 -0.49 3.33
N ASN A 120 17.28 0.62 2.65
CA ASN A 120 16.74 1.92 3.02
C ASN A 120 15.41 2.13 2.30
N LEU A 121 14.30 1.94 3.01
CA LEU A 121 12.96 2.15 2.48
C LEU A 121 12.47 3.56 2.81
N ARG A 122 12.02 4.26 1.78
CA ARG A 122 11.28 5.51 1.94
C ARG A 122 9.78 5.21 1.90
N PRO A 123 8.97 5.92 2.69
CA PRO A 123 7.53 5.75 2.64
C PRO A 123 7.00 5.93 1.21
N TYR A 124 6.10 5.02 0.82
CA TYR A 124 5.41 5.02 -0.48
C TYR A 124 6.30 4.79 -1.70
N GLN A 125 7.55 4.39 -1.48
CA GLN A 125 8.44 3.96 -2.55
C GLN A 125 8.25 2.46 -2.79
N ILE A 126 8.09 2.06 -4.06
CA ILE A 126 8.08 0.65 -4.43
C ILE A 126 9.51 0.18 -4.58
N VAL A 127 9.86 -0.85 -3.84
CA VAL A 127 11.19 -1.47 -3.87
C VAL A 127 11.06 -2.91 -4.33
N LYS A 128 11.92 -3.32 -5.24
CA LYS A 128 12.00 -4.71 -5.69
C LYS A 128 13.12 -5.42 -4.96
N VAL A 129 12.80 -6.57 -4.38
CA VAL A 129 13.76 -7.47 -3.73
C VAL A 129 13.56 -8.86 -4.32
N GLY A 130 14.48 -9.28 -5.21
CA GLY A 130 14.28 -10.49 -6.00
C GLY A 130 13.04 -10.38 -6.89
N GLU A 131 12.14 -11.33 -6.77
CA GLU A 131 10.86 -11.33 -7.49
C GLU A 131 9.73 -10.61 -6.74
N CYS A 132 10.02 -10.09 -5.54
CA CYS A 132 9.03 -9.44 -4.69
C CYS A 132 9.05 -7.93 -4.86
N GLN A 133 7.90 -7.31 -4.65
CA GLN A 133 7.73 -5.86 -4.57
C GLN A 133 7.25 -5.50 -3.17
N LEU A 134 7.81 -4.43 -2.61
CA LEU A 134 7.46 -3.93 -1.28
C LEU A 134 7.06 -2.47 -1.35
N ILE A 135 6.02 -2.11 -0.61
CA ILE A 135 5.67 -0.73 -0.28
C ILE A 135 5.73 -0.60 1.24
N PHE A 136 6.46 0.40 1.70
CA PHE A 136 6.46 0.82 3.08
C PHE A 136 5.51 2.02 3.26
N SER A 137 4.60 1.93 4.21
CA SER A 137 3.64 2.98 4.55
C SER A 137 3.77 3.37 6.03
N HIS A 138 3.31 4.56 6.38
CA HIS A 138 3.09 4.94 7.77
C HIS A 138 2.10 3.98 8.44
N LYS A 139 2.02 4.04 9.76
CA LYS A 139 1.05 3.27 10.53
C LYS A 139 -0.38 3.56 10.05
N LEU A 140 -1.26 2.58 10.17
CA LEU A 140 -2.67 2.78 9.83
C LEU A 140 -3.30 3.92 10.64
N ALA A 141 -2.90 4.10 11.91
CA ALA A 141 -3.33 5.22 12.74
C ALA A 141 -3.00 6.57 12.10
N ASP A 142 -1.78 6.73 11.58
CA ASP A 142 -1.35 7.96 10.91
C ASP A 142 -2.13 8.19 9.60
N LEU A 143 -2.43 7.12 8.88
CA LEU A 143 -3.22 7.18 7.65
C LEU A 143 -4.68 7.59 7.92
N VAL A 144 -5.26 7.15 9.02
CA VAL A 144 -6.63 7.54 9.41
C VAL A 144 -6.73 9.07 9.54
N GLU A 145 -5.73 9.69 10.14
CA GLU A 145 -5.72 11.13 10.41
C GLU A 145 -5.16 11.99 9.29
N ASN A 146 -4.38 11.43 8.37
CA ASN A 146 -3.66 12.19 7.36
C ASN A 146 -4.05 11.81 5.93
N LYS A 147 -4.83 12.69 5.30
CA LYS A 147 -5.29 12.53 3.91
C LYS A 147 -4.14 12.45 2.91
N SER A 148 -3.07 13.21 3.15
CA SER A 148 -1.88 13.23 2.27
C SER A 148 -1.21 11.85 2.24
N TYR A 149 -1.12 11.17 3.38
CA TYR A 149 -0.56 9.83 3.45
C TYR A 149 -1.44 8.80 2.74
N LYS A 150 -2.76 8.90 2.87
CA LYS A 150 -3.70 8.04 2.12
C LYS A 150 -3.52 8.21 0.61
N GLY A 151 -3.43 9.46 0.14
CA GLY A 151 -3.23 9.75 -1.27
C GLY A 151 -1.91 9.21 -1.80
N ALA A 152 -0.82 9.37 -1.04
CA ALA A 152 0.48 8.83 -1.39
C ALA A 152 0.47 7.30 -1.45
N LEU A 153 -0.15 6.65 -0.48
CA LEU A 153 -0.32 5.19 -0.49
C LEU A 153 -1.09 4.73 -1.72
N TRP A 154 -2.22 5.38 -2.01
CA TRP A 154 -3.05 5.01 -3.16
C TRP A 154 -2.30 5.17 -4.48
N ALA A 155 -1.56 6.26 -4.66
CA ALA A 155 -0.73 6.47 -5.84
C ALA A 155 0.29 5.35 -6.02
N SER A 156 0.92 4.92 -4.94
CA SER A 156 1.90 3.82 -4.97
C SER A 156 1.24 2.47 -5.26
N LEU A 157 0.08 2.19 -4.68
CA LEU A 157 -0.67 0.96 -4.96
C LEU A 157 -1.11 0.88 -6.42
N LYS A 158 -1.52 2.00 -7.01
CA LYS A 158 -1.85 2.07 -8.44
C LYS A 158 -0.66 1.69 -9.30
N VAL A 159 0.52 2.19 -8.98
CA VAL A 159 1.75 1.84 -9.70
C VAL A 159 2.12 0.37 -9.48
N MET A 160 2.08 -0.10 -8.24
CA MET A 160 2.43 -1.47 -7.87
C MET A 160 1.58 -2.51 -8.61
N PHE A 161 0.28 -2.25 -8.71
CA PHE A 161 -0.67 -3.16 -9.35
C PHE A 161 -1.01 -2.78 -10.79
N ASN A 162 -0.30 -1.79 -11.34
CA ASN A 162 -0.50 -1.32 -12.72
C ASN A 162 -1.97 -0.95 -13.00
N ILE A 163 -2.56 -0.21 -12.08
CA ILE A 163 -3.91 0.32 -12.17
C ILE A 163 -3.85 1.70 -12.81
N GLN A 164 -4.62 1.88 -13.86
CA GLN A 164 -4.75 3.19 -14.53
C GLN A 164 -5.81 4.07 -13.89
#